data_76885ad2259f014b6b5814826cf81415
#
_entry.id   76885ad2259f014b6b5814826cf81415
#
_cell.length_a   1.000
_cell.length_b   1.000
_cell.length_c   1.000
_cell.angle_alpha   90.00
_cell.angle_beta   90.00
_cell.angle_gamma   90.00
#
_symmetry.space_group_name_H-M   'P 1'
#
loop_
_entity.id
_entity.type
_entity.pdbx_description
1 polymer ?
#
loop_
_entity_poly.entity_id
_entity_poly.type
_entity_poly.pdbx_seq_one_letter_code
_entity_poly.pdbx_strand_id
1 'polypeptide(L)'
;YENKLPILGTQYTSIDLAEDRDRFRNLLNRLKLKQAESGIAKTYKQAIQIAEKIGLPLMVRPSYVLGGRAMEIVHEKSQLQNFVQEAFKAAEDNPILIDKFIDHAMEVDVDAISDGTQVHVAGIMQHIEEAGIHSGDSACSLPPVSIKPFLIKEIENQTKKLALALKVKGFMN
;
A
#
# COMPACT_ATOMS: atom_id res chain seq x y z
N TYR A 1 19.27 -8.83 -16.03
CA TYR A 1 19.68 -8.02 -17.19
C TYR A 1 21.01 -8.48 -17.76
N GLU A 2 21.96 -8.79 -16.92
CA GLU A 2 23.30 -9.24 -17.39
C GLU A 2 23.25 -10.54 -18.21
N ASN A 3 22.32 -11.44 -17.89
CA ASN A 3 22.19 -12.73 -18.57
C ASN A 3 21.22 -12.75 -19.75
N LYS A 4 20.59 -11.60 -20.10
CA LYS A 4 19.64 -11.47 -21.22
C LYS A 4 18.53 -12.55 -21.25
N LEU A 5 18.13 -13.06 -20.10
CA LEU A 5 17.07 -14.06 -20.02
C LEU A 5 15.71 -13.41 -20.35
N PRO A 6 14.89 -14.03 -21.20
CA PRO A 6 13.55 -13.56 -21.48
C PRO A 6 12.68 -13.77 -20.25
N ILE A 7 11.97 -12.72 -19.83
CA ILE A 7 11.01 -12.78 -18.74
C ILE A 7 9.62 -12.85 -19.35
N LEU A 8 8.88 -13.91 -19.04
CA LEU A 8 7.47 -14.01 -19.35
C LEU A 8 6.68 -13.12 -18.40
N GLY A 9 5.68 -12.41 -18.94
CA GLY A 9 4.82 -11.54 -18.14
C GLY A 9 5.42 -10.16 -17.82
N THR A 10 5.11 -9.65 -16.64
CA THR A 10 5.53 -8.32 -16.19
C THR A 10 7.03 -8.26 -15.99
N GLN A 11 7.67 -7.22 -16.55
CA GLN A 11 9.11 -7.05 -16.49
C GLN A 11 9.58 -6.70 -15.08
N TYR A 12 10.79 -7.14 -14.70
CA TYR A 12 11.34 -6.91 -13.38
C TYR A 12 11.42 -5.42 -13.00
N THR A 13 11.67 -4.53 -13.97
CA THR A 13 11.70 -3.08 -13.73
C THR A 13 10.36 -2.52 -13.25
N SER A 14 9.26 -3.13 -13.65
CA SER A 14 7.91 -2.76 -13.20
C SER A 14 7.62 -3.32 -11.81
N ILE A 15 8.10 -4.53 -11.53
CA ILE A 15 8.02 -5.13 -10.19
C ILE A 15 8.86 -4.32 -9.21
N ASP A 16 10.10 -4.01 -9.56
CA ASP A 16 11.00 -3.17 -8.76
C ASP A 16 10.42 -1.78 -8.51
N LEU A 17 9.76 -1.18 -9.51
CA LEU A 17 9.04 0.09 -9.34
C LEU A 17 7.87 -0.02 -8.36
N ALA A 18 7.14 -1.13 -8.37
CA ALA A 18 6.01 -1.36 -7.48
C ALA A 18 6.46 -1.64 -6.04
N GLU A 19 7.58 -2.33 -5.86
CA GLU A 19 8.16 -2.67 -4.55
C GLU A 19 8.84 -1.46 -3.88
N ASP A 20 9.41 -0.55 -4.66
CA ASP A 20 10.03 0.67 -4.15
C ASP A 20 8.96 1.70 -3.77
N ARG A 21 8.77 1.91 -2.48
CA ARG A 21 7.70 2.74 -1.92
C ARG A 21 7.75 4.20 -2.39
N ASP A 22 8.92 4.78 -2.50
CA ASP A 22 9.05 6.18 -2.94
C ASP A 22 8.75 6.32 -4.42
N ARG A 23 9.25 5.40 -5.24
CA ARG A 23 8.98 5.36 -6.67
C ARG A 23 7.52 5.07 -6.95
N PHE A 24 6.92 4.13 -6.22
CA PHE A 24 5.51 3.79 -6.33
C PHE A 24 4.62 4.96 -5.92
N ARG A 25 4.89 5.61 -4.78
CA ARG A 25 4.19 6.82 -4.35
C ARG A 25 4.23 7.93 -5.41
N ASN A 26 5.40 8.15 -6.02
CA ASN A 26 5.56 9.12 -7.10
C ASN A 26 4.76 8.73 -8.35
N LEU A 27 4.67 7.44 -8.67
CA LEU A 27 3.81 6.93 -9.74
C LEU A 27 2.34 7.24 -9.45
N LEU A 28 1.84 6.92 -8.24
CA LEU A 28 0.46 7.20 -7.84
C LEU A 28 0.13 8.69 -7.92
N ASN A 29 1.03 9.56 -7.46
CA ASN A 29 0.87 11.01 -7.57
C ASN A 29 0.77 11.48 -9.03
N ARG A 30 1.63 10.96 -9.91
CA ARG A 30 1.61 11.28 -11.34
C ARG A 30 0.32 10.82 -12.02
N LEU A 31 -0.22 9.69 -11.61
CA LEU A 31 -1.50 9.16 -12.09
C LEU A 31 -2.70 9.84 -11.45
N LYS A 32 -2.49 10.73 -10.46
CA LYS A 32 -3.53 11.36 -9.64
C LYS A 32 -4.42 10.35 -8.93
N LEU A 33 -3.83 9.24 -8.49
CA LEU A 33 -4.49 8.25 -7.66
C LEU A 33 -4.38 8.65 -6.20
N LYS A 34 -5.46 8.45 -5.44
CA LYS A 34 -5.47 8.71 -4.01
C LYS A 34 -4.66 7.65 -3.29
N GLN A 35 -3.92 8.08 -2.28
CA GLN A 35 -3.17 7.21 -1.38
C GLN A 35 -3.19 7.83 0.03
N ALA A 36 -3.00 7.00 1.04
CA ALA A 36 -2.84 7.50 2.39
C ALA A 36 -1.59 8.39 2.48
N GLU A 37 -1.67 9.46 3.27
CA GLU A 37 -0.50 10.28 3.55
C GLU A 37 0.55 9.44 4.27
N SER A 38 1.80 9.54 3.83
CA SER A 38 2.89 8.77 4.37
C SER A 38 4.19 9.56 4.38
N GLY A 39 5.12 9.13 5.22
CA GLY A 39 6.46 9.69 5.27
C GLY A 39 7.50 8.68 5.73
N ILE A 40 8.74 8.91 5.30
CA ILE A 40 9.90 8.12 5.68
C ILE A 40 10.77 8.96 6.60
N ALA A 41 11.08 8.45 7.79
CA ALA A 41 11.93 9.11 8.76
C ALA A 41 13.22 8.33 8.99
N LYS A 42 14.34 9.04 8.89
CA LYS A 42 15.68 8.51 9.22
C LYS A 42 16.15 8.92 10.62
N THR A 43 15.43 9.87 11.23
CA THR A 43 15.75 10.37 12.57
C THR A 43 14.46 10.55 13.37
N TYR A 44 14.59 10.48 14.69
CA TYR A 44 13.48 10.74 15.60
C TYR A 44 12.80 12.09 15.34
N LYS A 45 13.60 13.15 15.15
CA LYS A 45 13.06 14.49 14.87
C LYS A 45 12.21 14.53 13.60
N GLN A 46 12.68 13.87 12.52
CA GLN A 46 11.91 13.75 11.28
C GLN A 46 10.62 12.98 11.50
N ALA A 47 10.66 11.91 12.30
CA ALA A 47 9.46 11.11 12.60
C ALA A 47 8.38 11.95 13.27
N ILE A 48 8.74 12.72 14.28
CA ILE A 48 7.78 13.59 14.98
C ILE A 48 7.23 14.66 14.03
N GLN A 49 8.05 15.29 13.20
CA GLN A 49 7.58 16.29 12.23
C GLN A 49 6.61 15.70 11.21
N ILE A 50 6.90 14.48 10.71
CA ILE A 50 6.01 13.77 9.78
C ILE A 50 4.70 13.44 10.48
N ALA A 51 4.75 12.90 11.69
CA ALA A 51 3.57 12.55 12.46
C ALA A 51 2.68 13.76 12.77
N GLU A 52 3.26 14.89 13.10
CA GLU A 52 2.51 16.15 13.32
C GLU A 52 1.84 16.66 12.05
N LYS A 53 2.48 16.50 10.91
CA LYS A 53 1.93 16.87 9.60
C LYS A 53 0.76 15.98 9.17
N ILE A 54 0.91 14.67 9.31
CA ILE A 54 -0.10 13.69 8.86
C ILE A 54 -1.29 13.66 9.82
N GLY A 55 -1.06 13.85 11.12
CA GLY A 55 -2.10 13.81 12.16
C GLY A 55 -2.57 12.37 12.49
N LEU A 56 -3.03 12.21 13.73
CA LEU A 56 -3.49 10.92 14.28
C LEU A 56 -4.84 10.45 13.67
N PRO A 57 -5.15 9.16 13.69
CA PRO A 57 -4.26 8.06 14.07
C PRO A 57 -3.22 7.78 12.98
N LEU A 58 -2.10 7.17 13.39
CA LEU A 58 -0.95 6.85 12.54
C LEU A 58 -0.54 5.40 12.70
N MET A 59 0.02 4.81 11.66
CA MET A 59 0.78 3.57 11.75
C MET A 59 2.27 3.89 11.69
N VAL A 60 3.01 3.43 12.69
CA VAL A 60 4.47 3.52 12.73
C VAL A 60 5.05 2.13 12.53
N ARG A 61 5.98 1.98 11.60
CA ARG A 61 6.58 0.68 11.29
C ARG A 61 8.00 0.81 10.75
N PRO A 62 8.91 -0.15 11.05
CA PRO A 62 10.21 -0.23 10.39
C PRO A 62 10.05 -0.51 8.88
N SER A 63 11.02 -0.04 8.06
CA SER A 63 10.96 -0.23 6.60
C SER A 63 11.17 -1.68 6.17
N TYR A 64 11.94 -2.44 6.95
CA TYR A 64 12.36 -3.80 6.60
C TYR A 64 12.17 -4.75 7.79
N VAL A 65 10.94 -5.13 8.09
CA VAL A 65 10.65 -6.17 9.10
C VAL A 65 9.71 -7.20 8.51
N LEU A 66 10.04 -8.46 8.73
CA LEU A 66 9.19 -9.58 8.39
C LEU A 66 8.15 -9.80 9.49
N GLY A 67 6.91 -10.10 9.10
CA GLY A 67 5.86 -10.55 10.01
C GLY A 67 5.24 -9.48 10.90
N GLY A 68 5.21 -8.21 10.48
CA GLY A 68 4.49 -7.15 11.22
C GLY A 68 5.10 -6.77 12.59
N ARG A 69 6.31 -7.23 12.90
CA ARG A 69 7.00 -6.93 14.15
C ARG A 69 7.24 -5.43 14.30
N ALA A 70 6.95 -4.89 15.47
CA ALA A 70 7.07 -3.46 15.80
C ALA A 70 6.23 -2.53 14.88
N MET A 71 5.09 -3.02 14.37
CA MET A 71 4.06 -2.19 13.76
C MET A 71 3.06 -1.79 14.83
N GLU A 72 2.86 -0.49 15.01
CA GLU A 72 1.96 0.03 16.04
C GLU A 72 1.05 1.13 15.49
N ILE A 73 -0.21 1.09 15.90
CA ILE A 73 -1.17 2.14 15.60
C ILE A 73 -1.16 3.14 16.76
N VAL A 74 -0.86 4.38 16.44
CA VAL A 74 -0.77 5.49 17.40
C VAL A 74 -2.06 6.29 17.32
N HIS A 75 -2.87 6.21 18.38
CA HIS A 75 -4.11 6.98 18.50
C HIS A 75 -3.91 8.28 19.27
N GLU A 76 -2.93 8.33 20.18
CA GLU A 76 -2.70 9.46 21.07
C GLU A 76 -1.26 9.99 20.96
N LYS A 77 -1.12 11.31 21.07
CA LYS A 77 0.19 11.98 21.02
C LYS A 77 1.15 11.51 22.12
N SER A 78 0.61 11.12 23.28
CA SER A 78 1.35 10.56 24.42
C SER A 78 2.11 9.26 24.07
N GLN A 79 1.56 8.47 23.16
CA GLN A 79 2.13 7.17 22.74
C GLN A 79 3.19 7.34 21.66
N LEU A 80 3.13 8.40 20.86
CA LEU A 80 3.95 8.60 19.67
C LEU A 80 5.44 8.47 19.93
N GLN A 81 5.92 9.06 21.04
CA GLN A 81 7.35 9.05 21.36
C GLN A 81 7.88 7.63 21.59
N ASN A 82 7.13 6.84 22.37
CA ASN A 82 7.53 5.47 22.70
C ASN A 82 7.53 4.59 21.45
N PHE A 83 6.46 4.63 20.65
CA PHE A 83 6.35 3.79 19.45
C PHE A 83 7.39 4.18 18.38
N VAL A 84 7.69 5.46 18.21
CA VAL A 84 8.78 5.90 17.32
C VAL A 84 10.13 5.39 17.79
N GLN A 85 10.41 5.42 19.11
CA GLN A 85 11.66 4.89 19.66
C GLN A 85 11.78 3.37 19.46
N GLU A 86 10.68 2.63 19.72
CA GLU A 86 10.66 1.18 19.53
C GLU A 86 10.82 0.81 18.06
N ALA A 87 10.17 1.53 17.15
CA ALA A 87 10.31 1.32 15.72
C ALA A 87 11.76 1.55 15.25
N PHE A 88 12.45 2.61 15.73
CA PHE A 88 13.87 2.82 15.42
C PHE A 88 14.77 1.73 15.99
N LYS A 89 14.51 1.26 17.20
CA LYS A 89 15.28 0.13 17.78
C LYS A 89 15.11 -1.14 16.94
N ALA A 90 13.89 -1.41 16.48
CA ALA A 90 13.61 -2.60 15.64
C ALA A 90 14.12 -2.44 14.20
N ALA A 91 14.26 -1.21 13.72
CA ALA A 91 14.72 -0.92 12.36
C ALA A 91 16.22 -1.08 12.18
N GLU A 92 17.01 -1.18 13.26
CA GLU A 92 18.48 -1.29 13.20
C GLU A 92 19.03 -0.23 12.26
N ASP A 93 19.32 0.83 12.28
CA ASP A 93 19.81 1.88 11.34
C ASP A 93 19.00 2.11 10.03
N ASN A 94 17.95 1.32 9.80
CA ASN A 94 17.06 1.53 8.67
C ASN A 94 16.02 2.62 8.98
N PRO A 95 15.47 3.29 7.94
CA PRO A 95 14.41 4.25 8.15
C PRO A 95 13.12 3.59 8.66
N ILE A 96 12.31 4.37 9.35
CA ILE A 96 10.95 3.99 9.71
C ILE A 96 9.92 4.66 8.79
N LEU A 97 8.76 4.05 8.67
CA LEU A 97 7.62 4.54 7.92
C LEU A 97 6.55 5.03 8.88
N ILE A 98 5.94 6.12 8.52
CA ILE A 98 4.79 6.70 9.24
C ILE A 98 3.70 6.91 8.21
N ASP A 99 2.63 6.16 8.36
CA ASP A 99 1.52 6.18 7.43
C ASP A 99 0.25 6.68 8.15
N LYS A 100 -0.60 7.44 7.46
CA LYS A 100 -1.93 7.74 7.99
C LYS A 100 -2.71 6.46 8.15
N PHE A 101 -3.18 6.18 9.35
CA PHE A 101 -4.10 5.08 9.58
C PHE A 101 -5.54 5.55 9.30
N ILE A 102 -6.28 4.76 8.52
CA ILE A 102 -7.68 5.03 8.20
C ILE A 102 -8.51 4.08 9.03
N ASP A 103 -9.09 4.62 10.09
CA ASP A 103 -9.93 3.86 10.99
C ASP A 103 -11.27 3.51 10.35
N HIS A 104 -11.84 2.37 10.70
CA HIS A 104 -13.11 1.86 10.16
C HIS A 104 -13.18 1.84 8.62
N ALA A 105 -12.05 1.61 7.98
CA ALA A 105 -12.00 1.49 6.53
C ALA A 105 -12.55 0.14 6.06
N MET A 106 -13.23 0.15 4.92
CA MET A 106 -13.57 -1.06 4.21
C MET A 106 -12.40 -1.47 3.31
N GLU A 107 -11.93 -2.68 3.46
CA GLU A 107 -10.87 -3.23 2.62
C GLU A 107 -11.46 -3.89 1.38
N VAL A 108 -10.77 -3.70 0.26
CA VAL A 108 -11.20 -4.20 -1.05
C VAL A 108 -9.98 -4.70 -1.81
N ASP A 109 -10.03 -5.95 -2.25
CA ASP A 109 -9.07 -6.48 -3.21
C ASP A 109 -9.62 -6.42 -4.63
N VAL A 110 -8.73 -6.19 -5.59
CA VAL A 110 -9.10 -6.11 -7.00
C VAL A 110 -8.20 -6.99 -7.84
N ASP A 111 -8.78 -8.00 -8.46
CA ASP A 111 -8.08 -8.85 -9.40
C ASP A 111 -8.25 -8.35 -10.84
N ALA A 112 -7.14 -8.22 -11.53
CA ALA A 112 -7.11 -7.82 -12.92
C ALA A 112 -6.16 -8.68 -13.74
N ILE A 113 -6.41 -8.75 -15.05
CA ILE A 113 -5.51 -9.34 -16.03
C ILE A 113 -5.20 -8.33 -17.12
N SER A 114 -3.95 -8.30 -17.56
CA SER A 114 -3.48 -7.38 -18.60
C SER A 114 -2.59 -8.08 -19.61
N ASP A 115 -2.70 -7.68 -20.88
CA ASP A 115 -1.77 -8.06 -21.95
C ASP A 115 -0.65 -7.04 -22.18
N GLY A 116 -0.64 -5.95 -21.39
CA GLY A 116 0.25 -4.81 -21.51
C GLY A 116 -0.35 -3.63 -22.29
N THR A 117 -1.50 -3.81 -22.94
CA THR A 117 -2.22 -2.78 -23.70
C THR A 117 -3.67 -2.63 -23.27
N GLN A 118 -4.30 -3.74 -22.93
CA GLN A 118 -5.65 -3.80 -22.40
C GLN A 118 -5.66 -4.40 -21.01
N VAL A 119 -6.58 -3.94 -20.17
CA VAL A 119 -6.74 -4.43 -18.81
C VAL A 119 -8.21 -4.80 -18.57
N HIS A 120 -8.41 -6.03 -18.13
CA HIS A 120 -9.71 -6.54 -17.70
C HIS A 120 -9.70 -6.69 -16.18
N VAL A 121 -10.63 -6.02 -15.48
CA VAL A 121 -10.87 -6.24 -14.06
C VAL A 121 -11.73 -7.47 -13.92
N ALA A 122 -11.19 -8.53 -13.37
CA ALA A 122 -11.84 -9.82 -13.23
C ALA A 122 -12.81 -9.84 -12.04
N GLY A 123 -12.46 -9.15 -10.96
CA GLY A 123 -13.30 -9.07 -9.78
C GLY A 123 -12.87 -7.97 -8.82
N ILE A 124 -13.84 -7.48 -8.07
CA ILE A 124 -13.66 -6.59 -6.93
C ILE A 124 -14.24 -7.32 -5.73
N MET A 125 -13.40 -7.64 -4.75
CA MET A 125 -13.74 -8.41 -3.58
C MET A 125 -13.80 -7.49 -2.38
N GLN A 126 -14.97 -7.42 -1.74
CA GLN A 126 -15.14 -6.68 -0.50
C GLN A 126 -14.85 -7.57 0.68
N HIS A 127 -13.92 -7.18 1.56
CA HIS A 127 -13.64 -7.90 2.79
C HIS A 127 -14.82 -7.80 3.76
N ILE A 128 -15.07 -8.87 4.49
CA ILE A 128 -16.10 -8.95 5.54
C ILE A 128 -15.51 -8.52 6.87
N GLU A 129 -14.27 -8.90 7.15
CA GLU A 129 -13.51 -8.48 8.30
C GLU A 129 -13.08 -7.02 8.20
N GLU A 130 -12.74 -6.44 9.33
CA GLU A 130 -12.23 -5.07 9.40
C GLU A 130 -10.88 -4.94 8.67
N ALA A 131 -10.63 -3.76 8.11
CA ALA A 131 -9.36 -3.47 7.45
C ALA A 131 -8.17 -3.63 8.39
N GLY A 132 -7.09 -4.23 7.87
CA GLY A 132 -5.88 -4.54 8.61
C GLY A 132 -5.73 -6.02 8.99
N ILE A 133 -6.75 -6.84 8.77
CA ILE A 133 -6.63 -8.29 8.84
C ILE A 133 -6.03 -8.78 7.53
N HIS A 134 -5.06 -9.70 7.61
CA HIS A 134 -4.39 -10.22 6.41
C HIS A 134 -5.41 -10.82 5.43
N SER A 135 -5.30 -10.48 4.15
CA SER A 135 -6.26 -10.89 3.11
C SER A 135 -6.44 -12.40 3.00
N GLY A 136 -5.40 -13.18 3.29
CA GLY A 136 -5.47 -14.64 3.36
C GLY A 136 -6.31 -15.21 4.51
N ASP A 137 -6.59 -14.39 5.52
CA ASP A 137 -7.37 -14.76 6.71
C ASP A 137 -8.77 -14.11 6.71
N SER A 138 -9.09 -13.35 5.65
CA SER A 138 -10.36 -12.63 5.52
C SER A 138 -11.30 -13.33 4.57
N ALA A 139 -12.59 -13.37 4.89
CA ALA A 139 -13.64 -13.75 3.96
C ALA A 139 -13.98 -12.55 3.06
N CYS A 140 -14.31 -12.83 1.81
CA CYS A 140 -14.63 -11.79 0.84
C CYS A 140 -16.00 -12.04 0.18
N SER A 141 -16.72 -10.97 -0.12
CA SER A 141 -17.92 -10.99 -0.96
C SER A 141 -17.57 -10.58 -2.40
N LEU A 142 -17.94 -11.42 -3.35
CA LEU A 142 -17.83 -11.18 -4.78
C LEU A 142 -19.20 -11.47 -5.45
N PRO A 143 -19.88 -10.48 -6.03
CA PRO A 143 -19.53 -9.06 -6.10
C PRO A 143 -19.63 -8.36 -4.75
N PRO A 144 -19.07 -7.11 -4.64
CA PRO A 144 -19.20 -6.32 -3.42
C PRO A 144 -20.65 -5.98 -3.13
N VAL A 145 -21.05 -6.05 -1.86
CA VAL A 145 -22.47 -5.87 -1.45
C VAL A 145 -22.81 -4.45 -0.99
N SER A 146 -21.85 -3.72 -0.41
CA SER A 146 -22.12 -2.39 0.16
C SER A 146 -21.40 -1.24 -0.56
N ILE A 147 -20.59 -1.53 -1.56
CA ILE A 147 -19.89 -0.51 -2.34
C ILE A 147 -20.82 0.10 -3.37
N LYS A 148 -20.92 1.43 -3.36
CA LYS A 148 -21.77 2.15 -4.31
C LYS A 148 -21.28 1.97 -5.75
N PRO A 149 -22.17 1.84 -6.76
CA PRO A 149 -21.77 1.57 -8.14
C PRO A 149 -20.77 2.58 -8.74
N PHE A 150 -20.84 3.86 -8.36
CA PHE A 150 -19.89 4.85 -8.84
C PHE A 150 -18.47 4.62 -8.31
N LEU A 151 -18.34 4.10 -7.06
CA LEU A 151 -17.03 3.73 -6.48
C LEU A 151 -16.47 2.49 -7.15
N ILE A 152 -17.31 1.50 -7.46
CA ILE A 152 -16.89 0.32 -8.23
C ILE A 152 -16.26 0.75 -9.55
N LYS A 153 -16.93 1.65 -10.28
CA LYS A 153 -16.41 2.18 -11.54
C LYS A 153 -15.12 3.00 -11.37
N GLU A 154 -15.01 3.75 -10.28
CA GLU A 154 -13.78 4.48 -9.94
C GLU A 154 -12.63 3.51 -9.66
N ILE A 155 -12.87 2.46 -8.87
CA ILE A 155 -11.87 1.42 -8.55
C ILE A 155 -11.39 0.74 -9.84
N GLU A 156 -12.31 0.30 -10.71
CA GLU A 156 -11.96 -0.28 -12.01
C GLU A 156 -11.08 0.65 -12.85
N ASN A 157 -11.43 1.93 -12.93
CA ASN A 157 -10.66 2.91 -13.69
C ASN A 157 -9.27 3.15 -13.10
N GLN A 158 -9.15 3.19 -11.77
CA GLN A 158 -7.87 3.34 -11.09
C GLN A 158 -7.00 2.10 -11.31
N THR A 159 -7.55 0.91 -11.18
CA THR A 159 -6.87 -0.37 -11.45
C THR A 159 -6.31 -0.41 -12.87
N LYS A 160 -7.15 -0.07 -13.87
CA LYS A 160 -6.72 -0.01 -15.27
C LYS A 160 -5.56 0.97 -15.51
N LYS A 161 -5.66 2.17 -14.95
CA LYS A 161 -4.59 3.18 -15.04
C LYS A 161 -3.28 2.68 -14.43
N LEU A 162 -3.36 2.05 -13.27
CA LEU A 162 -2.20 1.54 -12.55
C LEU A 162 -1.54 0.39 -13.31
N ALA A 163 -2.33 -0.59 -13.75
CA ALA A 163 -1.85 -1.74 -14.52
C ALA A 163 -1.11 -1.32 -15.81
N LEU A 164 -1.67 -0.36 -16.56
CA LEU A 164 -1.04 0.16 -17.78
C LEU A 164 0.24 0.94 -17.47
N ALA A 165 0.26 1.75 -16.40
CA ALA A 165 1.44 2.51 -16.00
C ALA A 165 2.59 1.61 -15.52
N LEU A 166 2.27 0.50 -14.87
CA LEU A 166 3.20 -0.55 -14.48
C LEU A 166 3.53 -1.53 -15.61
N LYS A 167 2.91 -1.35 -16.80
CA LYS A 167 3.08 -2.26 -17.95
C LYS A 167 2.87 -3.73 -17.58
N VAL A 168 1.85 -3.98 -16.78
CA VAL A 168 1.52 -5.34 -16.32
C VAL A 168 1.20 -6.24 -17.50
N LYS A 169 1.78 -7.44 -17.50
CA LYS A 169 1.44 -8.54 -18.39
C LYS A 169 1.18 -9.78 -17.56
N GLY A 170 -0.05 -10.25 -17.55
CA GLY A 170 -0.52 -11.32 -16.68
C GLY A 170 -1.46 -10.80 -15.60
N PHE A 171 -1.44 -11.45 -14.44
CA PHE A 171 -2.30 -11.11 -13.31
C PHE A 171 -1.73 -9.96 -12.48
N MET A 172 -2.64 -9.20 -11.88
CA MET A 172 -2.35 -8.16 -10.91
C MET A 172 -3.46 -8.17 -9.85
N ASN A 173 -3.05 -8.29 -8.61
CA ASN A 173 -3.87 -8.02 -7.44
C ASN A 173 -3.45 -6.69 -6.84
#